data_57f1af4199a76c49953d3d8b21cbe87e
#
_entry.id   57f1af4199a76c49953d3d8b21cbe87e
#
_cell.length_a   1.000
_cell.length_b   1.000
_cell.length_c   1.000
_cell.angle_alpha   90.00
_cell.angle_beta   90.00
_cell.angle_gamma   90.00
#
_symmetry.space_group_name_H-M   'P 1'
#
loop_
_entity.id
_entity.type
_entity.pdbx_description
1 polymer ?
#
loop_
_entity_poly.entity_id
_entity_poly.type
_entity_poly.pdbx_seq_one_letter_code
_entity_poly.pdbx_strand_id
1 'polypeptide(L)'
;MRSKLEVLKKLREQINLEVKGLENYDTTVPNLIIANHNCLMDIFCLPMALPEEVISLISARLIYKKEIPRQQMVETYLQAMPIEAHGGAFYSNACLDGASKLLQEGYSVSIFPEGAYVEENVVYKGRTGASRILYTARAKGIKANLIPVAIDVKKTKSTLDSYEPPVSKVTVSILDSINYEDSYENYIHSHNRELKNIYLHQPIDEGMRKIADELGREYKDEYIILRPKGNVIFANGETIETENAHTDEAHLRYNNELEERVKEFKKVKK
;
A
#
# COMPACT_ATOMS: atom_id res chain seq x y z
N MET A 1 5.61 -8.49 -25.45
CA MET A 1 5.28 -7.35 -24.57
C MET A 1 6.30 -7.36 -23.45
N ARG A 2 6.99 -6.26 -23.14
CA ARG A 2 7.96 -6.24 -22.03
C ARG A 2 7.19 -6.39 -20.71
N SER A 3 7.76 -7.12 -19.74
CA SER A 3 7.15 -7.21 -18.41
C SER A 3 7.14 -5.83 -17.74
N LYS A 4 6.18 -5.57 -16.86
CA LYS A 4 6.13 -4.32 -16.10
C LYS A 4 7.44 -4.10 -15.31
N LEU A 5 8.02 -5.17 -14.81
CA LEU A 5 9.30 -5.15 -14.10
C LEU A 5 10.46 -4.66 -14.99
N GLU A 6 10.53 -5.06 -16.27
CA GLU A 6 11.57 -4.58 -17.19
C GLU A 6 11.45 -3.08 -17.47
N VAL A 7 10.23 -2.56 -17.52
CA VAL A 7 9.99 -1.12 -17.72
C VAL A 7 10.39 -0.35 -16.47
N LEU A 8 10.03 -0.84 -15.29
CA LEU A 8 10.44 -0.23 -14.02
C LEU A 8 11.96 -0.22 -13.84
N LYS A 9 12.65 -1.29 -14.23
CA LYS A 9 14.13 -1.33 -14.23
C LYS A 9 14.74 -0.24 -15.11
N LYS A 10 14.16 0.02 -16.29
CA LYS A 10 14.61 1.12 -17.18
C LYS A 10 14.34 2.51 -16.60
N LEU A 11 13.18 2.70 -15.94
CA LEU A 11 12.90 3.94 -15.22
C LEU A 11 13.90 4.17 -14.08
N ARG A 12 14.27 3.11 -13.38
CA ARG A 12 15.30 3.15 -12.33
C ARG A 12 16.64 3.68 -12.83
N GLU A 13 17.04 3.34 -14.06
CA GLU A 13 18.27 3.85 -14.67
C GLU A 13 18.23 5.36 -14.96
N GLN A 14 17.02 5.93 -15.10
CA GLN A 14 16.81 7.35 -15.39
C GLN A 14 16.71 8.23 -14.15
N ILE A 15 16.48 7.64 -12.99
CA ILE A 15 16.42 8.35 -11.70
C ILE A 15 17.61 7.95 -10.84
N ASN A 16 18.12 8.90 -10.05
CA ASN A 16 19.18 8.62 -9.07
C ASN A 16 18.57 7.91 -7.85
N LEU A 17 18.31 6.59 -8.00
CA LEU A 17 17.72 5.74 -6.96
C LEU A 17 18.82 5.02 -6.17
N GLU A 18 18.93 5.37 -4.90
CA GLU A 18 19.75 4.68 -3.90
C GLU A 18 18.87 3.72 -3.09
N VAL A 19 19.27 2.47 -2.94
CA VAL A 19 18.58 1.46 -2.13
C VAL A 19 19.50 1.03 -1.00
N LYS A 20 19.00 1.04 0.24
CA LYS A 20 19.70 0.62 1.46
C LYS A 20 18.93 -0.50 2.14
N GLY A 21 19.62 -1.36 2.89
CA GLY A 21 19.00 -2.40 3.70
C GLY A 21 18.35 -3.51 2.87
N LEU A 22 18.81 -3.77 1.64
CA LEU A 22 18.23 -4.83 0.80
C LEU A 22 18.41 -6.21 1.43
N GLU A 23 19.40 -6.39 2.28
CA GLU A 23 19.64 -7.59 3.10
C GLU A 23 18.52 -7.89 4.09
N ASN A 24 17.69 -6.92 4.45
CA ASN A 24 16.52 -7.07 5.32
C ASN A 24 15.30 -7.64 4.58
N TYR A 25 15.39 -7.78 3.25
CA TYR A 25 14.28 -8.23 2.41
C TYR A 25 14.42 -9.71 2.07
N ASP A 26 13.57 -10.54 2.66
CA ASP A 26 13.53 -11.99 2.39
C ASP A 26 12.51 -12.29 1.28
N THR A 27 12.99 -12.79 0.15
CA THR A 27 12.16 -13.20 -1.00
C THR A 27 11.60 -14.62 -0.88
N THR A 28 11.94 -15.36 0.18
CA THR A 28 11.48 -16.75 0.37
C THR A 28 10.09 -16.84 0.96
N VAL A 29 9.60 -15.74 1.53
CA VAL A 29 8.27 -15.60 2.11
C VAL A 29 7.59 -14.34 1.59
N PRO A 30 6.26 -14.28 1.55
CA PRO A 30 5.57 -13.06 1.15
C PRO A 30 5.84 -11.93 2.15
N ASN A 31 5.95 -10.72 1.64
CA ASN A 31 6.19 -9.53 2.46
C ASN A 31 5.00 -8.58 2.39
N LEU A 32 4.56 -8.06 3.52
CA LEU A 32 3.73 -6.88 3.57
C LEU A 32 4.62 -5.67 3.84
N ILE A 33 4.72 -4.79 2.87
CA ILE A 33 5.55 -3.59 2.91
C ILE A 33 4.69 -2.41 3.35
N ILE A 34 5.12 -1.69 4.39
CA ILE A 34 4.54 -0.42 4.80
C ILE A 34 5.54 0.71 4.55
N ALA A 35 5.09 1.84 4.02
CA ALA A 35 5.95 2.97 3.72
C ALA A 35 5.26 4.31 4.02
N ASN A 36 6.05 5.38 4.20
CA ASN A 36 5.56 6.75 4.23
C ASN A 36 5.12 7.22 2.84
N HIS A 37 4.23 8.23 2.79
CA HIS A 37 3.62 8.68 1.53
C HIS A 37 3.63 10.20 1.38
N ASN A 38 4.62 10.73 0.68
CA ASN A 38 4.79 12.17 0.48
C ASN A 38 4.43 12.64 -0.94
N CYS A 39 4.47 11.76 -1.92
CA CYS A 39 4.16 12.11 -3.31
C CYS A 39 3.82 10.90 -4.17
N LEU A 40 3.37 11.15 -5.41
CA LEU A 40 3.04 10.09 -6.36
C LEU A 40 4.23 9.18 -6.70
N MET A 41 5.46 9.71 -6.65
CA MET A 41 6.65 8.91 -6.96
C MET A 41 6.87 7.75 -5.98
N ASP A 42 6.40 7.85 -4.74
CA ASP A 42 6.59 6.81 -3.73
C ASP A 42 6.03 5.45 -4.20
N ILE A 43 4.88 5.44 -4.89
CA ILE A 43 4.28 4.20 -5.42
C ILE A 43 5.11 3.55 -6.53
N PHE A 44 5.96 4.30 -7.22
CA PHE A 44 6.87 3.77 -8.24
C PHE A 44 8.23 3.38 -7.63
N CYS A 45 8.67 4.11 -6.60
CA CYS A 45 9.98 3.87 -5.97
C CYS A 45 10.06 2.49 -5.32
N LEU A 46 8.99 2.03 -4.65
CA LEU A 46 8.96 0.71 -4.02
C LEU A 46 9.24 -0.43 -5.01
N PRO A 47 8.45 -0.63 -6.08
CA PRO A 47 8.70 -1.73 -7.01
C PRO A 47 9.99 -1.56 -7.82
N MET A 48 10.56 -0.34 -7.90
CA MET A 48 11.88 -0.13 -8.50
C MET A 48 13.03 -0.51 -7.56
N ALA A 49 12.82 -0.43 -6.25
CA ALA A 49 13.84 -0.72 -5.25
C ALA A 49 13.92 -2.20 -4.88
N LEU A 50 12.80 -2.92 -4.99
CA LEU A 50 12.68 -4.29 -4.51
C LEU A 50 13.10 -5.34 -5.55
N PRO A 51 13.58 -6.52 -5.11
CA PRO A 51 14.12 -7.55 -6.02
C PRO A 51 13.02 -8.36 -6.72
N GLU A 52 11.77 -8.24 -6.32
CA GLU A 52 10.62 -8.98 -6.85
C GLU A 52 9.47 -8.06 -7.25
N GLU A 53 8.48 -8.61 -7.93
CA GLU A 53 7.23 -7.89 -8.22
C GLU A 53 6.39 -7.74 -6.95
N VAL A 54 6.03 -6.50 -6.64
CA VAL A 54 5.18 -6.14 -5.50
C VAL A 54 3.85 -5.60 -6.01
N ILE A 55 2.76 -6.09 -5.42
CA ILE A 55 1.42 -5.61 -5.72
C ILE A 55 1.10 -4.45 -4.77
N SER A 56 0.99 -3.25 -5.32
CA SER A 56 0.73 -2.05 -4.52
C SER A 56 -0.76 -1.81 -4.34
N LEU A 57 -1.19 -1.56 -3.08
CA LEU A 57 -2.53 -1.08 -2.82
C LEU A 57 -2.61 0.41 -3.15
N ILE A 58 -3.38 0.73 -4.17
CA ILE A 58 -3.48 2.08 -4.74
C ILE A 58 -4.95 2.48 -4.79
N SER A 59 -5.24 3.76 -4.56
CA SER A 59 -6.62 4.27 -4.65
C SER A 59 -7.31 3.80 -5.93
N ALA A 60 -8.50 3.23 -5.81
CA ALA A 60 -9.34 2.80 -6.93
C ALA A 60 -9.51 3.90 -8.00
N ARG A 61 -9.54 5.17 -7.56
CA ARG A 61 -9.60 6.32 -8.45
C ARG A 61 -8.37 6.41 -9.38
N LEU A 62 -7.18 6.07 -8.90
CA LEU A 62 -5.97 6.10 -9.73
C LEU A 62 -5.87 4.90 -10.67
N ILE A 63 -6.59 3.81 -10.40
CA ILE A 63 -6.57 2.62 -11.24
C ILE A 63 -7.66 2.69 -12.32
N TYR A 64 -8.88 3.06 -11.94
CA TYR A 64 -10.06 2.89 -12.80
C TYR A 64 -10.48 4.15 -13.58
N LYS A 65 -10.15 5.37 -13.09
CA LYS A 65 -10.41 6.60 -13.85
C LYS A 65 -9.24 6.90 -14.78
N LYS A 66 -9.43 6.65 -16.08
CA LYS A 66 -8.39 6.79 -17.13
C LYS A 66 -8.28 8.22 -17.71
N GLU A 67 -8.86 9.20 -17.05
CA GLU A 67 -8.99 10.56 -17.54
C GLU A 67 -7.72 11.41 -17.41
N ILE A 68 -6.74 10.96 -16.62
CA ILE A 68 -5.53 11.72 -16.30
C ILE A 68 -4.28 10.89 -16.66
N PRO A 69 -3.22 11.51 -17.24
CA PRO A 69 -1.98 10.80 -17.56
C PRO A 69 -1.37 9.98 -16.41
N ARG A 70 -1.53 10.43 -15.15
CA ARG A 70 -1.08 9.71 -13.95
C ARG A 70 -1.70 8.32 -13.82
N GLN A 71 -2.96 8.16 -14.22
CA GLN A 71 -3.69 6.88 -14.16
C GLN A 71 -3.16 5.91 -15.21
N GLN A 72 -2.84 6.41 -16.39
CA GLN A 72 -2.21 5.61 -17.43
C GLN A 72 -0.82 5.11 -17.00
N MET A 73 -0.06 5.94 -16.26
CA MET A 73 1.23 5.52 -15.69
C MET A 73 1.06 4.37 -14.67
N VAL A 74 0.10 4.48 -13.74
CA VAL A 74 -0.17 3.42 -12.76
C VAL A 74 -0.50 2.10 -13.45
N GLU A 75 -1.42 2.12 -14.42
CA GLU A 75 -1.82 0.91 -15.16
C GLU A 75 -0.66 0.32 -15.97
N THR A 76 0.16 1.18 -16.57
CA THR A 76 1.28 0.75 -17.43
C THR A 76 2.43 0.15 -16.65
N TYR A 77 2.78 0.73 -15.50
CA TYR A 77 4.03 0.43 -14.81
C TYR A 77 3.87 -0.38 -13.52
N LEU A 78 2.69 -0.39 -12.90
CA LEU A 78 2.51 -1.00 -11.59
C LEU A 78 1.60 -2.24 -11.63
N GLN A 79 1.91 -3.20 -10.77
CA GLN A 79 0.95 -4.20 -10.33
C GLN A 79 0.12 -3.54 -9.21
N ALA A 80 -1.14 -3.22 -9.49
CA ALA A 80 -1.96 -2.42 -8.59
C ALA A 80 -3.25 -3.14 -8.21
N MET A 81 -3.49 -3.25 -6.91
CA MET A 81 -4.75 -3.68 -6.32
C MET A 81 -5.51 -2.44 -5.83
N PRO A 82 -6.79 -2.26 -6.19
CA PRO A 82 -7.54 -1.09 -5.75
C PRO A 82 -7.74 -1.09 -4.24
N ILE A 83 -7.65 0.08 -3.63
CA ILE A 83 -8.13 0.32 -2.27
C ILE A 83 -9.16 1.45 -2.28
N GLU A 84 -10.31 1.20 -1.64
CA GLU A 84 -11.39 2.16 -1.55
C GLU A 84 -11.47 2.72 -0.12
N ALA A 85 -10.66 3.74 0.15
CA ALA A 85 -10.56 4.33 1.48
C ALA A 85 -11.80 5.16 1.88
N HIS A 86 -12.59 5.60 0.91
CA HIS A 86 -13.74 6.49 1.11
C HIS A 86 -15.10 5.80 1.00
N GLY A 87 -15.14 4.55 0.53
CA GLY A 87 -16.37 3.78 0.33
C GLY A 87 -17.00 3.19 1.60
N GLY A 88 -16.45 3.52 2.78
CA GLY A 88 -16.89 2.94 4.05
C GLY A 88 -16.28 1.58 4.37
N ALA A 89 -16.68 1.01 5.51
CA ALA A 89 -16.04 -0.18 6.08
C ALA A 89 -16.14 -1.41 5.18
N PHE A 90 -17.26 -1.60 4.48
CA PHE A 90 -17.46 -2.75 3.59
C PHE A 90 -16.40 -2.78 2.48
N TYR A 91 -16.30 -1.70 1.71
CA TYR A 91 -15.39 -1.61 0.56
C TYR A 91 -13.92 -1.66 0.97
N SER A 92 -13.59 -0.96 2.06
CA SER A 92 -12.23 -1.02 2.62
C SER A 92 -11.87 -2.45 3.06
N ASN A 93 -12.74 -3.14 3.79
CA ASN A 93 -12.49 -4.52 4.23
C ASN A 93 -12.37 -5.49 3.04
N ALA A 94 -13.23 -5.37 2.03
CA ALA A 94 -13.14 -6.20 0.82
C ALA A 94 -11.77 -6.05 0.12
N CYS A 95 -11.23 -4.83 0.04
CA CYS A 95 -9.90 -4.59 -0.50
C CYS A 95 -8.81 -5.24 0.36
N LEU A 96 -8.88 -5.12 1.68
CA LEU A 96 -7.92 -5.72 2.61
C LEU A 96 -7.96 -7.25 2.55
N ASP A 97 -9.15 -7.85 2.43
CA ASP A 97 -9.31 -9.29 2.24
C ASP A 97 -8.70 -9.75 0.91
N GLY A 98 -8.88 -8.99 -0.17
CA GLY A 98 -8.22 -9.22 -1.45
C GLY A 98 -6.70 -9.20 -1.33
N ALA A 99 -6.14 -8.20 -0.63
CA ALA A 99 -4.71 -8.10 -0.38
C ALA A 99 -4.18 -9.27 0.49
N SER A 100 -4.97 -9.71 1.49
CA SER A 100 -4.64 -10.89 2.28
C SER A 100 -4.62 -12.17 1.44
N LYS A 101 -5.55 -12.33 0.48
CA LYS A 101 -5.54 -13.45 -0.47
C LYS A 101 -4.26 -13.44 -1.33
N LEU A 102 -3.75 -12.26 -1.73
CA LEU A 102 -2.49 -12.15 -2.46
C LEU A 102 -1.30 -12.64 -1.62
N LEU A 103 -1.20 -12.27 -0.35
CA LEU A 103 -0.18 -12.82 0.56
C LEU A 103 -0.29 -14.35 0.67
N GLN A 104 -1.51 -14.90 0.78
CA GLN A 104 -1.75 -16.34 0.85
C GLN A 104 -1.28 -17.07 -0.42
N GLU A 105 -1.27 -16.41 -1.55
CA GLU A 105 -0.77 -16.93 -2.83
C GLU A 105 0.74 -16.69 -3.03
N GLY A 106 1.41 -16.16 -2.00
CA GLY A 106 2.87 -15.92 -2.00
C GLY A 106 3.30 -14.67 -2.76
N TYR A 107 2.42 -13.69 -2.95
CA TYR A 107 2.80 -12.36 -3.49
C TYR A 107 3.16 -11.42 -2.35
N SER A 108 4.13 -10.56 -2.59
CA SER A 108 4.38 -9.42 -1.71
C SER A 108 3.45 -8.27 -2.06
N VAL A 109 3.00 -7.56 -1.02
CA VAL A 109 2.02 -6.48 -1.13
C VAL A 109 2.55 -5.24 -0.46
N SER A 110 2.32 -4.05 -1.02
CA SER A 110 2.66 -2.78 -0.38
C SER A 110 1.44 -1.91 -0.10
N ILE A 111 1.49 -1.20 1.02
CA ILE A 111 0.47 -0.26 1.45
C ILE A 111 1.11 0.95 2.10
N PHE A 112 0.48 2.11 1.96
CA PHE A 112 0.84 3.35 2.65
C PHE A 112 -0.14 3.58 3.81
N PRO A 113 0.23 3.25 5.06
CA PRO A 113 -0.71 3.22 6.18
C PRO A 113 -1.29 4.58 6.55
N GLU A 114 -0.63 5.67 6.20
CA GLU A 114 -1.14 7.04 6.41
C GLU A 114 -2.46 7.28 5.66
N GLY A 115 -2.64 6.62 4.50
CA GLY A 115 -3.86 6.66 3.69
C GLY A 115 -4.02 7.92 2.84
N ALA A 116 -3.06 8.85 2.88
CA ALA A 116 -3.00 10.05 2.05
C ALA A 116 -1.56 10.56 1.92
N TYR A 117 -1.32 11.50 1.01
CA TYR A 117 -0.06 12.24 0.96
C TYR A 117 0.10 13.16 2.17
N VAL A 118 1.30 13.17 2.72
CA VAL A 118 1.66 13.98 3.89
C VAL A 118 2.75 15.00 3.57
N GLU A 119 2.94 15.95 4.45
CA GLU A 119 4.03 16.92 4.38
C GLU A 119 5.40 16.23 4.47
N GLU A 120 6.43 16.81 3.83
CA GLU A 120 7.74 16.14 3.67
C GLU A 120 8.49 15.90 4.98
N ASN A 121 8.21 16.67 6.03
CA ASN A 121 8.96 16.64 7.30
C ASN A 121 8.29 15.83 8.41
N VAL A 122 7.20 15.16 8.12
CA VAL A 122 6.39 14.47 9.12
C VAL A 122 6.03 13.08 8.65
N VAL A 123 5.94 12.14 9.58
CA VAL A 123 5.33 10.81 9.39
C VAL A 123 4.17 10.69 10.37
N TYR A 124 3.00 10.39 9.85
CA TYR A 124 1.79 10.26 10.66
C TYR A 124 1.53 8.83 11.11
N LYS A 125 0.70 8.69 12.14
CA LYS A 125 0.19 7.40 12.61
C LYS A 125 -0.46 6.62 11.48
N GLY A 126 -0.07 5.37 11.34
CA GLY A 126 -0.64 4.47 10.35
C GLY A 126 -2.01 3.93 10.75
N ARG A 127 -2.89 3.71 9.76
CA ARG A 127 -4.17 3.03 9.95
C ARG A 127 -3.97 1.51 10.03
N THR A 128 -4.90 0.82 10.66
CA THR A 128 -4.82 -0.63 10.95
C THR A 128 -4.97 -1.55 9.73
N GLY A 129 -5.09 -1.02 8.52
CA GLY A 129 -5.29 -1.82 7.30
C GLY A 129 -4.21 -2.87 7.10
N ALA A 130 -2.95 -2.52 7.30
CA ALA A 130 -1.82 -3.44 7.16
C ALA A 130 -1.88 -4.60 8.17
N SER A 131 -2.15 -4.34 9.45
CA SER A 131 -2.31 -5.41 10.45
C SER A 131 -3.47 -6.33 10.12
N ARG A 132 -4.59 -5.79 9.60
CA ARG A 132 -5.74 -6.63 9.20
C ARG A 132 -5.38 -7.57 8.06
N ILE A 133 -4.62 -7.10 7.05
CA ILE A 133 -4.11 -7.94 5.96
C ILE A 133 -3.27 -9.07 6.54
N LEU A 134 -2.28 -8.75 7.39
CA LEU A 134 -1.38 -9.73 8.02
C LEU A 134 -2.14 -10.74 8.87
N TYR A 135 -3.01 -10.27 9.77
CA TYR A 135 -3.71 -11.14 10.71
C TYR A 135 -4.70 -12.05 10.00
N THR A 136 -5.34 -11.58 8.92
CA THR A 136 -6.19 -12.44 8.07
C THR A 136 -5.37 -13.51 7.36
N ALA A 137 -4.19 -13.19 6.82
CA ALA A 137 -3.28 -14.17 6.23
C ALA A 137 -2.74 -15.14 7.28
N ARG A 138 -2.33 -14.63 8.44
CA ARG A 138 -1.81 -15.43 9.57
C ARG A 138 -2.84 -16.42 10.11
N ALA A 139 -4.11 -16.02 10.22
CA ALA A 139 -5.21 -16.90 10.60
C ALA A 139 -5.45 -18.05 9.60
N LYS A 140 -4.95 -17.94 8.38
CA LYS A 140 -4.92 -19.00 7.35
C LYS A 140 -3.60 -19.78 7.32
N GLY A 141 -2.73 -19.59 8.34
CA GLY A 141 -1.45 -20.28 8.45
C GLY A 141 -0.31 -19.68 7.63
N ILE A 142 -0.53 -18.56 6.95
CA ILE A 142 0.50 -17.89 6.15
C ILE A 142 1.33 -16.98 7.03
N LYS A 143 2.64 -17.23 7.06
CA LYS A 143 3.61 -16.35 7.70
C LYS A 143 4.16 -15.38 6.64
N ALA A 144 3.89 -14.11 6.81
CA ALA A 144 4.43 -13.03 5.99
C ALA A 144 5.27 -12.09 6.85
N ASN A 145 6.31 -11.48 6.28
CA ASN A 145 7.05 -10.44 6.98
C ASN A 145 6.31 -9.10 6.92
N LEU A 146 6.44 -8.30 7.97
CA LEU A 146 6.05 -6.89 7.97
C LEU A 146 7.30 -6.04 7.82
N ILE A 147 7.50 -5.44 6.65
CA ILE A 147 8.71 -4.69 6.30
C ILE A 147 8.40 -3.19 6.24
N PRO A 148 8.94 -2.38 7.17
CA PRO A 148 8.89 -0.94 7.04
C PRO A 148 9.92 -0.47 6.01
N VAL A 149 9.51 0.47 5.16
CA VAL A 149 10.37 1.06 4.13
C VAL A 149 10.27 2.59 4.19
N ALA A 150 11.40 3.24 4.38
CA ALA A 150 11.48 4.68 4.38
C ALA A 150 11.82 5.19 2.96
N ILE A 151 11.00 6.10 2.44
CA ILE A 151 11.17 6.70 1.12
C ILE A 151 11.46 8.18 1.26
N ASP A 152 12.66 8.60 0.85
CA ASP A 152 13.08 10.01 0.81
C ASP A 152 13.22 10.47 -0.63
N VAL A 153 12.27 11.29 -1.10
CA VAL A 153 12.27 11.87 -2.45
C VAL A 153 12.72 13.32 -2.38
N LYS A 154 13.94 13.60 -2.86
CA LYS A 154 14.43 14.98 -2.97
C LYS A 154 13.98 15.60 -4.29
N LYS A 155 13.08 16.57 -4.19
CA LYS A 155 12.58 17.35 -5.33
C LYS A 155 13.54 18.46 -5.70
N THR A 156 13.74 18.68 -7.00
CA THR A 156 14.37 19.93 -7.48
C THR A 156 13.34 21.06 -7.49
N LYS A 157 13.80 22.31 -7.42
CA LYS A 157 12.98 23.53 -7.25
C LYS A 157 11.97 23.83 -8.39
N SER A 158 11.71 22.94 -9.34
CA SER A 158 10.81 23.23 -10.44
C SER A 158 9.43 22.64 -10.25
N THR A 159 8.49 23.52 -10.08
CA THR A 159 7.04 23.47 -10.38
C THR A 159 6.26 22.21 -10.00
N LEU A 160 5.41 22.40 -9.01
CA LEU A 160 4.33 21.47 -8.58
C LEU A 160 3.37 21.03 -9.71
N ASP A 161 3.46 21.60 -10.91
CA ASP A 161 2.53 21.40 -12.02
C ASP A 161 3.07 20.58 -13.20
N SER A 162 4.34 20.16 -13.19
CA SER A 162 4.85 19.27 -14.23
C SER A 162 4.57 17.82 -13.92
N TYR A 163 4.03 17.09 -14.88
CA TYR A 163 3.73 15.65 -14.81
C TYR A 163 4.97 14.75 -14.61
N GLU A 164 6.14 15.27 -14.83
CA GLU A 164 7.41 14.66 -14.49
C GLU A 164 7.97 15.36 -13.26
N PRO A 165 7.99 14.70 -12.09
CA PRO A 165 8.67 15.29 -10.95
C PRO A 165 10.15 15.40 -11.31
N PRO A 166 10.74 16.59 -11.29
CA PRO A 166 12.18 16.75 -11.36
C PRO A 166 12.76 16.21 -10.04
N VAL A 167 12.90 14.89 -9.99
CA VAL A 167 13.46 14.19 -8.85
C VAL A 167 14.96 14.19 -9.00
N SER A 168 15.66 14.83 -8.06
CA SER A 168 17.12 14.88 -8.09
C SER A 168 17.73 13.59 -7.52
N LYS A 169 17.08 13.02 -6.50
CA LYS A 169 17.53 11.80 -5.83
C LYS A 169 16.36 11.16 -5.11
N VAL A 170 16.33 9.82 -5.12
CA VAL A 170 15.44 9.02 -4.28
C VAL A 170 16.31 8.08 -3.45
N THR A 171 16.07 8.03 -2.15
CA THR A 171 16.62 7.00 -1.27
C THR A 171 15.49 6.14 -0.75
N VAL A 172 15.61 4.83 -0.90
CA VAL A 172 14.69 3.83 -0.36
C VAL A 172 15.46 2.99 0.63
N SER A 173 15.12 3.11 1.92
CA SER A 173 15.73 2.35 3.02
C SER A 173 14.78 1.25 3.46
N ILE A 174 15.18 0.00 3.29
CA ILE A 174 14.45 -1.19 3.75
C ILE A 174 14.92 -1.48 5.16
N LEU A 175 14.01 -1.40 6.13
CA LEU A 175 14.31 -1.53 7.55
C LEU A 175 14.08 -2.96 8.03
N ASP A 176 14.59 -3.28 9.23
CA ASP A 176 14.37 -4.57 9.87
C ASP A 176 12.88 -4.86 10.04
N SER A 177 12.50 -6.10 9.74
CA SER A 177 11.11 -6.55 9.88
C SER A 177 10.58 -6.35 11.29
N ILE A 178 9.29 -6.06 11.38
CA ILE A 178 8.56 -5.92 12.64
C ILE A 178 8.05 -7.30 13.05
N ASN A 179 8.35 -7.69 14.28
CA ASN A 179 7.72 -8.86 14.89
C ASN A 179 6.31 -8.50 15.36
N TYR A 180 5.31 -9.11 14.77
CA TYR A 180 3.90 -8.88 15.09
C TYR A 180 3.21 -10.09 15.75
N GLU A 181 3.92 -11.18 16.00
CA GLU A 181 3.33 -12.43 16.50
C GLU A 181 2.64 -12.24 17.86
N ASP A 182 3.29 -11.55 18.82
CA ASP A 182 2.68 -11.29 20.13
C ASP A 182 1.42 -10.42 20.01
N SER A 183 1.44 -9.42 19.14
CA SER A 183 0.26 -8.58 18.88
C SER A 183 -0.87 -9.37 18.21
N TYR A 184 -0.54 -10.29 17.31
CA TYR A 184 -1.50 -11.19 16.69
C TYR A 184 -2.13 -12.14 17.71
N GLU A 185 -1.33 -12.83 18.52
CA GLU A 185 -1.81 -13.75 19.56
C GLU A 185 -2.72 -13.02 20.57
N ASN A 186 -2.31 -11.84 21.02
CA ASN A 186 -3.14 -11.03 21.91
C ASN A 186 -4.44 -10.57 21.23
N TYR A 187 -4.40 -10.25 19.92
CA TYR A 187 -5.58 -9.87 19.17
C TYR A 187 -6.61 -10.99 19.07
N ILE A 188 -6.19 -12.21 18.75
CA ILE A 188 -7.13 -13.34 18.57
C ILE A 188 -7.75 -13.79 19.90
N HIS A 189 -6.99 -13.73 21.02
CA HIS A 189 -7.46 -14.14 22.33
C HIS A 189 -8.22 -13.03 23.09
N SER A 190 -8.11 -11.78 22.68
CA SER A 190 -8.85 -10.70 23.34
C SER A 190 -10.34 -10.71 22.96
N HIS A 191 -11.21 -10.52 23.94
CA HIS A 191 -12.63 -10.25 23.75
C HIS A 191 -12.97 -8.76 23.87
N ASN A 192 -12.02 -7.94 24.31
CA ASN A 192 -12.19 -6.50 24.45
C ASN A 192 -11.88 -5.78 23.14
N ARG A 193 -12.84 -5.00 22.63
CA ARG A 193 -12.72 -4.26 21.37
C ARG A 193 -11.60 -3.21 21.40
N GLU A 194 -11.41 -2.54 22.53
CA GLU A 194 -10.37 -1.52 22.68
C GLU A 194 -8.98 -2.15 22.66
N LEU A 195 -8.78 -3.27 23.39
CA LEU A 195 -7.54 -4.01 23.35
C LEU A 195 -7.24 -4.57 21.97
N LYS A 196 -8.25 -5.10 21.27
CA LYS A 196 -8.08 -5.53 19.86
C LYS A 196 -7.60 -4.38 18.98
N ASN A 197 -8.14 -3.19 19.17
CA ASN A 197 -7.70 -2.03 18.42
C ASN A 197 -6.25 -1.66 18.73
N ILE A 198 -5.83 -1.73 19.99
CA ILE A 198 -4.44 -1.50 20.39
C ILE A 198 -3.51 -2.51 19.70
N TYR A 199 -3.84 -3.80 19.73
CA TYR A 199 -3.00 -4.85 19.11
C TYR A 199 -2.93 -4.75 17.59
N LEU A 200 -3.95 -4.19 16.93
CA LEU A 200 -3.89 -3.87 15.51
C LEU A 200 -2.95 -2.70 15.21
N HIS A 201 -2.82 -1.75 16.14
CA HIS A 201 -1.96 -0.57 15.94
C HIS A 201 -0.49 -0.85 16.25
N GLN A 202 -0.19 -1.65 17.27
CA GLN A 202 1.17 -1.84 17.77
C GLN A 202 2.22 -2.09 16.68
N PRO A 203 2.08 -3.07 15.78
CA PRO A 203 3.12 -3.34 14.78
C PRO A 203 3.22 -2.23 13.73
N ILE A 204 2.11 -1.55 13.42
CA ILE A 204 2.12 -0.46 12.44
C ILE A 204 2.74 0.80 13.04
N ASP A 205 2.39 1.14 14.27
CA ASP A 205 2.97 2.29 14.98
C ASP A 205 4.48 2.12 15.16
N GLU A 206 4.94 0.90 15.48
CA GLU A 206 6.38 0.59 15.54
C GLU A 206 7.05 0.82 14.18
N GLY A 207 6.48 0.28 13.11
CA GLY A 207 7.02 0.43 11.76
C GLY A 207 7.05 1.88 11.30
N MET A 208 5.98 2.67 11.54
CA MET A 208 5.92 4.07 11.17
C MET A 208 6.90 4.94 11.98
N ARG A 209 7.15 4.61 13.27
CA ARG A 209 8.19 5.26 14.07
C ARG A 209 9.59 4.96 13.52
N LYS A 210 9.90 3.71 13.20
CA LYS A 210 11.18 3.36 12.56
C LYS A 210 11.40 4.11 11.24
N ILE A 211 10.34 4.27 10.43
CA ILE A 211 10.39 5.07 9.20
C ILE A 211 10.68 6.54 9.51
N ALA A 212 10.02 7.12 10.52
CA ALA A 212 10.26 8.50 10.93
C ALA A 212 11.70 8.71 11.40
N ASP A 213 12.21 7.80 12.23
CA ASP A 213 13.58 7.83 12.75
C ASP A 213 14.62 7.74 11.61
N GLU A 214 14.45 6.80 10.66
CA GLU A 214 15.33 6.67 9.48
C GLU A 214 15.36 7.93 8.61
N LEU A 215 14.22 8.61 8.49
CA LEU A 215 14.09 9.84 7.72
C LEU A 215 14.54 11.09 8.50
N GLY A 216 14.78 10.97 9.81
CA GLY A 216 15.01 12.12 10.70
C GLY A 216 13.82 13.08 10.76
N ARG A 217 12.57 12.54 10.73
CA ARG A 217 11.33 13.29 10.69
C ARG A 217 10.55 13.14 12.01
N GLU A 218 9.70 14.13 12.29
CA GLU A 218 8.76 14.05 13.41
C GLU A 218 7.73 12.93 13.18
N TYR A 219 7.52 12.06 14.17
CA TYR A 219 6.38 11.16 14.19
C TYR A 219 5.20 11.81 14.91
N LYS A 220 4.05 11.90 14.26
CA LYS A 220 2.79 12.37 14.86
C LYS A 220 1.87 11.21 15.16
N ASP A 221 1.57 11.02 16.46
CA ASP A 221 0.64 9.98 16.95
C ASP A 221 -0.83 10.40 16.73
N GLU A 222 -1.12 10.87 15.53
CA GLU A 222 -2.46 11.27 15.07
C GLU A 222 -2.67 10.85 13.61
N TYR A 223 -3.93 10.67 13.24
CA TYR A 223 -4.28 10.33 11.87
C TYR A 223 -4.43 11.57 11.01
N ILE A 224 -4.06 11.44 9.75
CA ILE A 224 -4.45 12.43 8.74
C ILE A 224 -5.98 12.42 8.61
N ILE A 225 -6.56 13.61 8.64
CA ILE A 225 -8.00 13.77 8.40
C ILE A 225 -8.28 13.55 6.93
N LEU A 226 -8.83 12.39 6.59
CA LEU A 226 -9.32 12.12 5.24
C LEU A 226 -10.61 12.92 5.02
N ARG A 227 -10.76 13.48 3.81
CA ARG A 227 -12.02 14.17 3.45
C ARG A 227 -13.19 13.19 3.54
N PRO A 228 -14.28 13.52 4.24
CA PRO A 228 -15.28 12.55 4.72
C PRO A 228 -16.27 12.02 3.68
N LYS A 229 -16.21 12.39 2.42
CA LYS A 229 -17.14 11.86 1.40
C LYS A 229 -16.42 11.57 0.10
N GLY A 230 -16.48 10.32 -0.30
CA GLY A 230 -15.97 9.85 -1.57
C GLY A 230 -17.06 9.09 -2.32
N ASN A 231 -16.72 8.70 -3.52
CA ASN A 231 -17.52 7.81 -4.34
C ASN A 231 -16.83 6.45 -4.37
N VAL A 232 -17.60 5.38 -4.41
CA VAL A 232 -17.12 4.05 -4.76
C VAL A 232 -16.91 4.00 -6.27
N ILE A 233 -15.76 3.49 -6.70
CA ILE A 233 -15.39 3.41 -8.11
C ILE A 233 -15.23 1.96 -8.51
N PHE A 234 -15.99 1.52 -9.50
CA PHE A 234 -15.98 0.18 -10.06
C PHE A 234 -14.94 0.03 -11.19
N ALA A 235 -14.61 -1.22 -11.53
CA ALA A 235 -13.56 -1.53 -12.51
C ALA A 235 -13.81 -0.93 -13.92
N ASN A 236 -15.07 -0.71 -14.29
CA ASN A 236 -15.44 -0.05 -15.54
C ASN A 236 -15.31 1.48 -15.50
N GLY A 237 -14.89 2.07 -14.36
CA GLY A 237 -14.79 3.52 -14.14
C GLY A 237 -16.08 4.18 -13.66
N GLU A 238 -17.19 3.43 -13.54
CA GLU A 238 -18.43 3.93 -12.97
C GLU A 238 -18.23 4.38 -11.53
N THR A 239 -18.91 5.45 -11.16
CA THR A 239 -18.80 6.07 -9.85
C THR A 239 -20.18 6.15 -9.20
N ILE A 240 -20.31 5.60 -8.01
CA ILE A 240 -21.55 5.68 -7.21
C ILE A 240 -21.22 6.43 -5.92
N GLU A 241 -22.06 7.40 -5.54
CA GLU A 241 -21.94 8.07 -4.25
C GLU A 241 -22.00 7.05 -3.11
N THR A 242 -21.13 7.19 -2.11
CA THR A 242 -21.02 6.20 -1.03
C THR A 242 -22.36 5.92 -0.35
N GLU A 243 -23.24 6.93 -0.21
CA GLU A 243 -24.58 6.77 0.39
C GLU A 243 -25.48 5.82 -0.42
N ASN A 244 -25.31 5.77 -1.74
CA ASN A 244 -26.08 4.94 -2.67
C ASN A 244 -25.40 3.59 -2.99
N ALA A 245 -24.17 3.41 -2.55
CA ALA A 245 -23.37 2.21 -2.85
C ALA A 245 -23.57 1.05 -1.84
N HIS A 246 -24.37 1.26 -0.79
CA HIS A 246 -24.62 0.26 0.25
C HIS A 246 -25.84 -0.62 -0.08
N THR A 247 -25.85 -1.24 -1.26
CA THR A 247 -26.84 -2.22 -1.68
C THR A 247 -26.16 -3.59 -1.86
N ASP A 248 -26.95 -4.68 -1.69
CA ASP A 248 -26.41 -6.04 -1.87
C ASP A 248 -25.85 -6.25 -3.30
N GLU A 249 -26.50 -5.64 -4.30
CA GLU A 249 -26.05 -5.70 -5.69
C GLU A 249 -24.69 -5.01 -5.88
N ALA A 250 -24.51 -3.79 -5.36
CA ALA A 250 -23.25 -3.06 -5.43
C ALA A 250 -22.12 -3.78 -4.67
N HIS A 251 -22.44 -4.36 -3.51
CA HIS A 251 -21.50 -5.15 -2.72
C HIS A 251 -21.06 -6.43 -3.45
N LEU A 252 -22.02 -7.16 -4.02
CA LEU A 252 -21.72 -8.38 -4.79
C LEU A 252 -20.87 -8.07 -6.02
N ARG A 253 -21.24 -7.03 -6.76
CA ARG A 253 -20.49 -6.59 -7.92
C ARG A 253 -19.05 -6.24 -7.56
N TYR A 254 -18.83 -5.43 -6.51
CA TYR A 254 -17.49 -5.00 -6.09
C TYR A 254 -16.63 -6.19 -5.66
N ASN A 255 -17.18 -7.13 -4.91
CA ASN A 255 -16.45 -8.34 -4.53
C ASN A 255 -16.04 -9.18 -5.74
N ASN A 256 -16.93 -9.35 -6.72
CA ASN A 256 -16.62 -10.08 -7.95
C ASN A 256 -15.48 -9.40 -8.74
N GLU A 257 -15.51 -8.07 -8.87
CA GLU A 257 -14.46 -7.31 -9.54
C GLU A 257 -13.09 -7.47 -8.83
N LEU A 258 -13.06 -7.46 -7.50
CA LEU A 258 -11.84 -7.71 -6.73
C LEU A 258 -11.33 -9.14 -6.89
N GLU A 259 -12.21 -10.14 -6.89
CA GLU A 259 -11.83 -11.54 -7.11
C GLU A 259 -11.24 -11.76 -8.51
N GLU A 260 -11.82 -11.16 -9.55
CA GLU A 260 -11.25 -11.20 -10.89
C GLU A 260 -9.88 -10.52 -10.92
N ARG A 261 -9.71 -9.41 -10.24
CA ARG A 261 -8.43 -8.72 -10.14
C ARG A 261 -7.34 -9.60 -9.48
N VAL A 262 -7.67 -10.29 -8.39
CA VAL A 262 -6.77 -11.28 -7.76
C VAL A 262 -6.41 -12.41 -8.72
N LYS A 263 -7.39 -12.91 -9.50
CA LYS A 263 -7.14 -13.97 -10.50
C LYS A 263 -6.22 -13.50 -11.64
N GLU A 264 -6.30 -12.23 -12.03
CA GLU A 264 -5.39 -11.67 -13.04
C GLU A 264 -3.92 -11.76 -12.63
N PHE A 265 -3.61 -11.44 -11.37
CA PHE A 265 -2.23 -11.57 -10.86
C PHE A 265 -1.74 -13.02 -10.90
N LYS A 266 -2.60 -14.00 -10.59
CA LYS A 266 -2.27 -15.43 -10.65
C LYS A 266 -1.91 -15.91 -12.06
N LYS A 267 -2.44 -15.29 -13.12
CA LYS A 267 -2.12 -15.65 -14.50
C LYS A 267 -0.71 -15.17 -14.93
N VAL A 268 -0.19 -14.13 -14.30
CA VAL A 268 1.12 -13.55 -14.65
C VAL A 268 2.27 -14.33 -14.02
N LYS A 269 2.05 -15.03 -12.91
CA LYS A 269 3.08 -15.79 -12.17
C LYS A 269 3.36 -17.19 -12.75
N LYS A 270 2.52 -17.67 -13.68
CA LYS A 270 2.72 -18.92 -14.42
C LYS A 270 3.50 -18.70 -15.72
#